data_03bd72d92301d360563146e2ff1f4003
#
_entry.id   03bd72d92301d360563146e2ff1f4003
#
_cell.length_a   1.000
_cell.length_b   1.000
_cell.length_c   1.000
_cell.angle_alpha   90.00
_cell.angle_beta   90.00
_cell.angle_gamma   90.00
#
_symmetry.space_group_name_H-M   'P 1'
#
loop_
_entity.id
_entity.type
_entity.pdbx_description
1 polymer ?
#
loop_
_entity_poly.entity_id
_entity_poly.type
_entity_poly.pdbx_seq_one_letter_code
_entity_poly.pdbx_strand_id
1 'polypeptide(L)'
;SDYDLLIIVNDKRLTDRVKYWAKLDDRLMREFGVTGTLKTPVNFIIHTLQEVNDGLAHGRYFFMDVKQDGIALYQFDDSELHTPKPKTPTQALAMAQEYFDEWYPSSLVYLKTARGLMAEGRTKEPAFILHQSCERLYHTVLLVCTFYTPHVHNLGFLRTQAERIDYRLTYVWPRDNRKDRAQFEKLKEAYVKARYSKHYRISKEELEWLGQQVEELGRVVHEVCSERLEKLAGEARARPDKQ
;
A
#
# COMPACT_ATOMS: atom_id res chain seq x y z
N SER A 1 13.95 -9.46 2.24
CA SER A 1 13.52 -9.10 0.87
C SER A 1 12.48 -10.10 0.41
N ASP A 2 11.56 -9.68 -0.44
CA ASP A 2 10.47 -10.50 -1.00
C ASP A 2 10.57 -10.45 -2.53
N TYR A 3 9.97 -11.40 -3.19
CA TYR A 3 9.72 -11.32 -4.62
C TYR A 3 8.38 -10.63 -4.86
N ASP A 4 8.39 -9.58 -5.68
CA ASP A 4 7.18 -8.92 -6.15
C ASP A 4 6.96 -9.25 -7.62
N LEU A 5 5.83 -9.86 -7.91
CA LEU A 5 5.45 -10.25 -9.26
C LEU A 5 4.32 -9.34 -9.76
N LEU A 6 4.46 -8.85 -10.98
CA LEU A 6 3.35 -8.30 -11.75
C LEU A 6 2.85 -9.36 -12.72
N ILE A 7 1.59 -9.75 -12.57
CA ILE A 7 0.91 -10.66 -13.49
C ILE A 7 0.05 -9.82 -14.42
N ILE A 8 0.38 -9.85 -15.72
CA ILE A 8 -0.37 -9.12 -16.74
C ILE A 8 -1.31 -10.10 -17.42
N VAL A 9 -2.60 -9.78 -17.42
CA VAL A 9 -3.65 -10.60 -18.02
C VAL A 9 -4.35 -9.84 -19.15
N ASN A 10 -4.95 -10.58 -20.07
CA ASN A 10 -5.66 -10.02 -21.25
C ASN A 10 -7.15 -9.76 -21.01
N ASP A 11 -7.70 -10.20 -19.88
CA ASP A 11 -9.12 -10.05 -19.54
C ASP A 11 -9.28 -9.50 -18.13
N LYS A 12 -10.05 -8.41 -17.99
CA LYS A 12 -10.30 -7.76 -16.70
C LYS A 12 -10.93 -8.69 -15.66
N ARG A 13 -11.70 -9.68 -16.07
CA ARG A 13 -12.27 -10.67 -15.13
C ARG A 13 -11.18 -11.43 -14.36
N LEU A 14 -10.02 -11.64 -15.00
CA LEU A 14 -8.89 -12.34 -14.38
C LEU A 14 -8.17 -11.49 -13.32
N THR A 15 -8.48 -10.21 -13.17
CA THR A 15 -7.92 -9.39 -12.07
C THR A 15 -8.61 -9.64 -10.73
N ASP A 16 -9.73 -10.38 -10.70
CA ASP A 16 -10.39 -10.80 -9.46
C ASP A 16 -9.52 -11.84 -8.72
N ARG A 17 -8.73 -11.33 -7.76
CA ARG A 17 -7.75 -12.11 -6.99
C ARG A 17 -8.41 -13.24 -6.21
N VAL A 18 -9.55 -12.98 -5.60
CA VAL A 18 -10.25 -13.97 -4.76
C VAL A 18 -10.77 -15.13 -5.60
N LYS A 19 -11.37 -14.81 -6.74
CA LYS A 19 -11.98 -15.81 -7.60
C LYS A 19 -10.98 -16.71 -8.32
N TYR A 20 -9.91 -16.13 -8.85
CA TYR A 20 -9.01 -16.86 -9.77
C TYR A 20 -7.67 -17.22 -9.15
N TRP A 21 -7.19 -16.50 -8.13
CA TRP A 21 -5.82 -16.60 -7.63
C TRP A 21 -5.71 -17.04 -6.17
N ALA A 22 -6.84 -17.23 -5.46
CA ALA A 22 -6.83 -17.66 -4.06
C ALA A 22 -6.01 -18.94 -3.84
N LYS A 23 -6.11 -19.91 -4.77
CA LYS A 23 -5.34 -21.17 -4.68
C LYS A 23 -3.83 -20.93 -4.83
N LEU A 24 -3.43 -19.96 -5.65
CA LEU A 24 -2.03 -19.56 -5.78
C LEU A 24 -1.54 -18.88 -4.51
N ASP A 25 -2.33 -17.94 -3.95
CA ASP A 25 -2.02 -17.30 -2.68
C ASP A 25 -1.80 -18.35 -1.55
N ASP A 26 -2.74 -19.26 -1.40
CA ASP A 26 -2.66 -20.33 -0.39
C ASP A 26 -1.43 -21.22 -0.60
N ARG A 27 -1.10 -21.54 -1.85
CA ARG A 27 0.07 -22.34 -2.18
C ARG A 27 1.36 -21.61 -1.83
N LEU A 28 1.51 -20.36 -2.23
CA LEU A 28 2.71 -19.55 -1.95
C LEU A 28 2.91 -19.37 -0.44
N MET A 29 1.82 -19.09 0.30
CA MET A 29 1.87 -18.99 1.76
C MET A 29 2.27 -20.29 2.42
N ARG A 30 1.76 -21.43 1.96
CA ARG A 30 2.12 -22.75 2.49
C ARG A 30 3.57 -23.13 2.17
N GLU A 31 4.02 -22.88 0.93
CA GLU A 31 5.39 -23.21 0.51
C GLU A 31 6.44 -22.36 1.22
N PHE A 32 6.11 -21.13 1.58
CA PHE A 32 6.98 -20.27 2.39
C PHE A 32 6.88 -20.59 3.90
N GLY A 33 5.67 -20.62 4.46
CA GLY A 33 5.46 -20.64 5.90
C GLY A 33 5.42 -22.05 6.53
N VAL A 34 5.10 -23.07 5.75
CA VAL A 34 4.89 -24.45 6.26
C VAL A 34 5.97 -25.41 5.75
N THR A 35 6.12 -25.52 4.43
CA THR A 35 7.06 -26.49 3.85
C THR A 35 8.50 -25.96 3.78
N GLY A 36 8.68 -24.63 3.79
CA GLY A 36 9.97 -23.98 3.63
C GLY A 36 10.63 -24.21 2.26
N THR A 37 9.84 -24.62 1.26
CA THR A 37 10.30 -24.78 -0.13
C THR A 37 10.70 -23.44 -0.71
N LEU A 38 9.91 -22.41 -0.46
CA LEU A 38 10.27 -21.02 -0.76
C LEU A 38 11.04 -20.44 0.43
N LYS A 39 12.22 -19.89 0.16
CA LYS A 39 13.05 -19.21 1.17
C LYS A 39 12.72 -17.73 1.31
N THR A 40 12.05 -17.17 0.33
CA THR A 40 11.69 -15.76 0.24
C THR A 40 10.20 -15.67 -0.05
N PRO A 41 9.45 -14.80 0.68
CA PRO A 41 8.03 -14.56 0.40
C PRO A 41 7.83 -14.08 -1.03
N VAL A 42 6.72 -14.48 -1.64
CA VAL A 42 6.31 -14.02 -2.97
C VAL A 42 5.00 -13.26 -2.84
N ASN A 43 5.01 -12.01 -3.27
CA ASN A 43 3.82 -11.18 -3.42
C ASN A 43 3.51 -11.02 -4.89
N PHE A 44 2.23 -10.91 -5.24
CA PHE A 44 1.87 -10.62 -6.62
C PHE A 44 0.68 -9.66 -6.69
N ILE A 45 0.68 -8.86 -7.75
CA ILE A 45 -0.41 -7.99 -8.16
C ILE A 45 -0.82 -8.35 -9.59
N ILE A 46 -2.09 -8.13 -9.91
CA ILE A 46 -2.64 -8.51 -11.20
C ILE A 46 -3.23 -7.28 -11.87
N HIS A 47 -2.80 -7.01 -13.09
CA HIS A 47 -3.35 -5.95 -13.94
C HIS A 47 -3.62 -6.46 -15.34
N THR A 48 -4.56 -5.83 -16.04
CA THR A 48 -4.69 -6.05 -17.48
C THR A 48 -3.55 -5.36 -18.22
N LEU A 49 -3.24 -5.85 -19.42
CA LEU A 49 -2.29 -5.18 -20.32
C LEU A 49 -2.69 -3.72 -20.59
N GLN A 50 -4.00 -3.47 -20.74
CA GLN A 50 -4.50 -2.11 -20.89
C GLN A 50 -4.20 -1.23 -19.69
N GLU A 51 -4.46 -1.69 -18.45
CA GLU A 51 -4.18 -0.93 -17.23
C GLU A 51 -2.68 -0.61 -17.07
N VAL A 52 -1.81 -1.56 -17.43
CA VAL A 52 -0.35 -1.34 -17.40
C VAL A 52 0.03 -0.29 -18.45
N ASN A 53 -0.45 -0.41 -19.68
CA ASN A 53 -0.15 0.52 -20.77
C ASN A 53 -0.72 1.93 -20.48
N ASP A 54 -1.90 2.03 -19.91
CA ASP A 54 -2.46 3.30 -19.44
C ASP A 54 -1.60 3.91 -18.33
N GLY A 55 -1.11 3.09 -17.40
CA GLY A 55 -0.18 3.51 -16.36
C GLY A 55 1.13 4.09 -16.92
N LEU A 56 1.70 3.44 -17.94
CA LEU A 56 2.89 3.91 -18.65
C LEU A 56 2.60 5.20 -19.43
N ALA A 57 1.47 5.28 -20.12
CA ALA A 57 1.06 6.47 -20.86
C ALA A 57 0.83 7.69 -19.95
N HIS A 58 0.39 7.45 -18.71
CA HIS A 58 0.18 8.50 -17.70
C HIS A 58 1.39 8.72 -16.78
N GLY A 59 2.55 8.13 -17.06
CA GLY A 59 3.78 8.33 -16.30
C GLY A 59 3.67 7.92 -14.82
N ARG A 60 2.98 6.81 -14.55
CA ARG A 60 2.92 6.24 -13.19
C ARG A 60 4.22 5.52 -12.91
N TYR A 61 4.98 6.00 -11.95
CA TYR A 61 6.34 5.52 -11.65
C TYR A 61 6.40 4.02 -11.41
N PHE A 62 5.45 3.45 -10.70
CA PHE A 62 5.41 2.01 -10.48
C PHE A 62 5.52 1.19 -11.78
N PHE A 63 4.71 1.51 -12.81
CA PHE A 63 4.77 0.79 -14.09
C PHE A 63 6.01 1.14 -14.90
N MET A 64 6.52 2.37 -14.75
CA MET A 64 7.76 2.78 -15.39
C MET A 64 8.95 2.00 -14.83
N ASP A 65 9.04 1.88 -13.51
CA ASP A 65 10.09 1.10 -12.83
C ASP A 65 10.01 -0.38 -13.20
N VAL A 66 8.79 -0.95 -13.21
CA VAL A 66 8.60 -2.34 -13.66
C VAL A 66 9.05 -2.55 -15.10
N LYS A 67 8.77 -1.60 -16.01
CA LYS A 67 9.24 -1.71 -17.40
C LYS A 67 10.75 -1.56 -17.53
N GLN A 68 11.36 -0.70 -16.73
CA GLN A 68 12.79 -0.41 -16.76
C GLN A 68 13.63 -1.52 -16.11
N ASP A 69 13.22 -1.96 -14.91
CA ASP A 69 14.02 -2.81 -14.03
C ASP A 69 13.45 -4.23 -13.87
N GLY A 70 12.23 -4.46 -14.35
CA GLY A 70 11.55 -5.74 -14.25
C GLY A 70 12.16 -6.80 -15.15
N ILE A 71 12.14 -8.05 -14.68
CA ILE A 71 12.59 -9.22 -15.46
C ILE A 71 11.35 -10.00 -15.90
N ALA A 72 11.15 -10.12 -17.22
CA ALA A 72 10.08 -10.95 -17.75
C ALA A 72 10.40 -12.44 -17.51
N LEU A 73 9.59 -13.08 -16.64
CA LEU A 73 9.75 -14.51 -16.33
C LEU A 73 8.98 -15.39 -17.33
N TYR A 74 7.91 -14.87 -17.88
CA TYR A 74 7.06 -15.57 -18.84
C TYR A 74 6.34 -14.56 -19.74
N GLN A 75 6.23 -14.87 -21.02
CA GLN A 75 5.47 -14.09 -21.99
C GLN A 75 4.67 -15.05 -22.87
N PHE A 76 3.37 -14.81 -22.99
CA PHE A 76 2.47 -15.69 -23.74
C PHE A 76 2.47 -15.39 -25.24
N ASP A 77 2.60 -14.12 -25.61
CA ASP A 77 2.57 -13.62 -26.97
C ASP A 77 3.56 -12.45 -27.14
N ASP A 78 3.61 -11.88 -28.35
CA ASP A 78 4.50 -10.77 -28.67
C ASP A 78 3.95 -9.39 -28.25
N SER A 79 2.97 -9.34 -27.34
CA SER A 79 2.42 -8.09 -26.83
C SER A 79 3.48 -7.29 -26.09
N GLU A 80 3.67 -6.04 -26.51
CA GLU A 80 4.65 -5.14 -25.91
C GLU A 80 4.02 -4.13 -24.96
N LEU A 81 4.76 -3.77 -23.93
CA LEU A 81 4.43 -2.65 -23.06
C LEU A 81 4.70 -1.32 -23.77
N HIS A 82 3.76 -0.38 -23.68
CA HIS A 82 3.91 0.94 -24.27
C HIS A 82 5.17 1.67 -23.79
N THR A 83 5.68 2.58 -24.60
CA THR A 83 6.76 3.47 -24.18
C THR A 83 6.27 4.38 -23.07
N PRO A 84 6.98 4.46 -21.92
CA PRO A 84 6.61 5.35 -20.84
C PRO A 84 6.58 6.81 -21.28
N LYS A 85 5.58 7.55 -20.77
CA LYS A 85 5.51 9.01 -20.92
C LYS A 85 5.69 9.65 -19.56
N PRO A 86 6.92 9.99 -19.14
CA PRO A 86 7.15 10.66 -17.86
C PRO A 86 6.34 11.95 -17.80
N LYS A 87 5.81 12.26 -16.61
CA LYS A 87 5.16 13.55 -16.37
C LYS A 87 6.19 14.67 -16.38
N THR A 88 5.76 15.84 -16.83
CA THR A 88 6.54 17.04 -16.55
C THR A 88 6.59 17.30 -15.02
N PRO A 89 7.60 17.99 -14.52
CA PRO A 89 7.68 18.30 -13.09
C PRO A 89 6.43 19.02 -12.55
N THR A 90 5.84 19.92 -13.36
CA THR A 90 4.60 20.63 -13.02
C THR A 90 3.40 19.68 -12.90
N GLN A 91 3.26 18.76 -13.85
CA GLN A 91 2.20 17.75 -13.83
C GLN A 91 2.38 16.75 -12.68
N ALA A 92 3.63 16.37 -12.39
CA ALA A 92 3.96 15.49 -11.28
C ALA A 92 3.62 16.14 -9.93
N LEU A 93 3.97 17.42 -9.74
CA LEU A 93 3.63 18.18 -8.55
C LEU A 93 2.11 18.29 -8.37
N ALA A 94 1.38 18.70 -9.40
CA ALA A 94 -0.07 18.85 -9.32
C ALA A 94 -0.76 17.54 -8.93
N MET A 95 -0.38 16.41 -9.53
CA MET A 95 -0.95 15.11 -9.22
C MET A 95 -0.57 14.65 -7.80
N ALA A 96 0.68 14.81 -7.38
CA ALA A 96 1.10 14.45 -6.02
C ALA A 96 0.33 15.26 -4.96
N GLN A 97 0.14 16.56 -5.22
CA GLN A 97 -0.62 17.45 -4.33
C GLN A 97 -2.08 17.02 -4.23
N GLU A 98 -2.73 16.74 -5.37
CA GLU A 98 -4.12 16.27 -5.41
C GLU A 98 -4.30 14.98 -4.57
N TYR A 99 -3.40 14.00 -4.73
CA TYR A 99 -3.44 12.78 -3.92
C TYR A 99 -3.22 13.06 -2.43
N PHE A 100 -2.30 13.94 -2.08
CA PHE A 100 -2.05 14.28 -0.68
C PHE A 100 -3.27 14.95 -0.05
N ASP A 101 -3.86 15.93 -0.73
CA ASP A 101 -5.00 16.72 -0.23
C ASP A 101 -6.28 15.86 -0.08
N GLU A 102 -6.44 14.84 -0.91
CA GLU A 102 -7.58 13.92 -0.81
C GLU A 102 -7.36 12.85 0.26
N TRP A 103 -6.20 12.18 0.25
CA TRP A 103 -6.02 10.94 0.99
C TRP A 103 -5.54 11.15 2.43
N TYR A 104 -4.62 12.09 2.65
CA TYR A 104 -4.06 12.31 3.98
C TYR A 104 -5.10 12.83 4.98
N PRO A 105 -5.88 13.90 4.74
CA PRO A 105 -6.89 14.37 5.68
C PRO A 105 -7.95 13.31 5.96
N SER A 106 -8.33 12.52 4.96
CA SER A 106 -9.28 11.42 5.10
C SER A 106 -8.79 10.36 6.08
N SER A 107 -7.49 10.03 6.07
CA SER A 107 -6.90 9.10 7.04
C SER A 107 -7.02 9.58 8.49
N LEU A 108 -6.84 10.90 8.70
CA LEU A 108 -6.97 11.52 10.03
C LEU A 108 -8.42 11.53 10.53
N VAL A 109 -9.39 11.65 9.62
CA VAL A 109 -10.81 11.51 9.98
C VAL A 109 -11.09 10.11 10.52
N TYR A 110 -10.57 9.05 9.89
CA TYR A 110 -10.70 7.69 10.40
C TYR A 110 -10.02 7.52 11.77
N LEU A 111 -8.82 8.06 11.97
CA LEU A 111 -8.13 8.00 13.27
C LEU A 111 -8.95 8.70 14.37
N LYS A 112 -9.45 9.90 14.10
CA LYS A 112 -10.32 10.65 15.02
C LYS A 112 -11.59 9.87 15.36
N THR A 113 -12.23 9.27 14.36
CA THR A 113 -13.44 8.44 14.54
C THR A 113 -13.15 7.23 15.42
N ALA A 114 -12.03 6.52 15.17
CA ALA A 114 -11.64 5.39 15.99
C ALA A 114 -11.45 5.80 17.46
N ARG A 115 -10.78 6.91 17.74
CA ARG A 115 -10.60 7.44 19.08
C ARG A 115 -11.92 7.79 19.78
N GLY A 116 -12.87 8.37 19.06
CA GLY A 116 -14.22 8.61 19.58
C GLY A 116 -14.91 7.32 20.00
N LEU A 117 -14.89 6.31 19.17
CA LEU A 117 -15.47 5.00 19.49
C LEU A 117 -14.76 4.31 20.67
N MET A 118 -13.44 4.45 20.80
CA MET A 118 -12.69 3.96 21.94
C MET A 118 -13.13 4.65 23.25
N ALA A 119 -13.36 5.96 23.22
CA ALA A 119 -13.85 6.73 24.36
C ALA A 119 -15.26 6.28 24.81
N GLU A 120 -16.08 5.81 23.87
CA GLU A 120 -17.40 5.18 24.14
C GLU A 120 -17.29 3.74 24.66
N GLY A 121 -16.09 3.21 24.85
CA GLY A 121 -15.84 1.84 25.33
C GLY A 121 -16.05 0.75 24.26
N ARG A 122 -16.14 1.12 22.98
CA ARG A 122 -16.21 0.16 21.88
C ARG A 122 -14.83 -0.46 21.66
N THR A 123 -14.79 -1.65 21.07
CA THR A 123 -13.52 -2.35 20.82
C THR A 123 -13.37 -2.86 19.39
N LYS A 124 -14.37 -3.51 18.83
CA LYS A 124 -14.27 -4.08 17.48
C LYS A 124 -14.33 -3.01 16.39
N GLU A 125 -15.27 -2.10 16.51
CA GLU A 125 -15.47 -1.04 15.54
C GLU A 125 -14.24 -0.13 15.41
N PRO A 126 -13.64 0.37 16.52
CA PRO A 126 -12.42 1.17 16.39
C PRO A 126 -11.25 0.37 15.82
N ALA A 127 -11.12 -0.93 16.07
CA ALA A 127 -10.08 -1.75 15.44
C ALA A 127 -10.20 -1.76 13.91
N PHE A 128 -11.43 -1.92 13.39
CA PHE A 128 -11.69 -1.83 11.95
C PHE A 128 -11.40 -0.44 11.39
N ILE A 129 -11.81 0.62 12.11
CA ILE A 129 -11.58 2.01 11.67
C ILE A 129 -10.09 2.37 11.73
N LEU A 130 -9.33 1.89 12.72
CA LEU A 130 -7.86 2.04 12.76
C LEU A 130 -7.20 1.33 11.57
N HIS A 131 -7.68 0.14 11.20
CA HIS A 131 -7.22 -0.53 9.97
C HIS A 131 -7.42 0.38 8.76
N GLN A 132 -8.61 0.97 8.60
CA GLN A 132 -8.90 1.87 7.47
C GLN A 132 -8.03 3.13 7.47
N SER A 133 -7.74 3.71 8.64
CA SER A 133 -6.81 4.82 8.77
C SER A 133 -5.40 4.43 8.33
N CYS A 134 -4.90 3.31 8.83
CA CYS A 134 -3.58 2.78 8.48
C CYS A 134 -3.46 2.48 6.98
N GLU A 135 -4.47 1.84 6.40
CA GLU A 135 -4.54 1.54 4.97
C GLU A 135 -4.48 2.82 4.13
N ARG A 136 -5.29 3.83 4.50
CA ARG A 136 -5.29 5.13 3.81
C ARG A 136 -3.93 5.84 3.89
N LEU A 137 -3.26 5.78 5.02
CA LEU A 137 -1.92 6.36 5.18
C LEU A 137 -0.89 5.69 4.26
N TYR A 138 -0.92 4.38 4.14
CA TYR A 138 -0.06 3.68 3.19
C TYR A 138 -0.41 4.02 1.73
N HIS A 139 -1.69 4.08 1.39
CA HIS A 139 -2.09 4.53 0.06
C HIS A 139 -1.64 5.96 -0.23
N THR A 140 -1.69 6.87 0.76
CA THR A 140 -1.22 8.25 0.62
C THR A 140 0.24 8.29 0.18
N VAL A 141 1.13 7.65 0.91
CA VAL A 141 2.56 7.69 0.59
C VAL A 141 2.87 7.02 -0.76
N LEU A 142 2.19 5.92 -1.08
CA LEU A 142 2.35 5.26 -2.37
C LEU A 142 1.90 6.17 -3.53
N LEU A 143 0.73 6.77 -3.43
CA LEU A 143 0.18 7.66 -4.47
C LEU A 143 1.02 8.93 -4.65
N VAL A 144 1.40 9.59 -3.57
CA VAL A 144 2.21 10.83 -3.63
C VAL A 144 3.61 10.57 -4.20
N CYS A 145 4.22 9.46 -3.83
CA CYS A 145 5.60 9.17 -4.23
C CYS A 145 5.71 8.44 -5.57
N THR A 146 4.73 7.59 -5.93
CA THR A 146 4.83 6.71 -7.11
C THR A 146 3.69 6.87 -8.12
N PHE A 147 2.67 7.68 -7.80
CA PHE A 147 1.43 7.84 -8.58
C PHE A 147 0.66 6.54 -8.80
N TYR A 148 0.90 5.56 -7.95
CA TYR A 148 0.26 4.26 -8.00
C TYR A 148 0.03 3.70 -6.60
N THR A 149 -1.07 2.99 -6.42
CA THR A 149 -1.30 2.13 -5.27
C THR A 149 -2.07 0.88 -5.70
N PRO A 150 -1.72 -0.31 -5.20
CA PRO A 150 -2.46 -1.52 -5.50
C PRO A 150 -3.84 -1.51 -4.82
N HIS A 151 -4.86 -2.03 -5.49
CA HIS A 151 -6.21 -2.16 -4.93
C HIS A 151 -6.31 -3.38 -4.01
N VAL A 152 -5.66 -3.30 -2.85
CA VAL A 152 -5.63 -4.38 -1.86
C VAL A 152 -5.87 -3.83 -0.45
N HIS A 153 -6.45 -4.65 0.42
CA HIS A 153 -6.68 -4.35 1.83
C HIS A 153 -5.65 -5.02 2.76
N ASN A 154 -4.56 -5.52 2.19
CA ASN A 154 -3.51 -6.22 2.93
C ASN A 154 -2.49 -5.22 3.48
N LEU A 155 -2.63 -4.85 4.76
CA LEU A 155 -1.70 -3.92 5.42
C LEU A 155 -0.25 -4.40 5.42
N GLY A 156 -0.01 -5.70 5.49
CA GLY A 156 1.35 -6.25 5.42
C GLY A 156 2.01 -5.94 4.08
N PHE A 157 1.28 -6.14 3.00
CA PHE A 157 1.74 -5.83 1.65
C PHE A 157 1.95 -4.32 1.45
N LEU A 158 0.93 -3.50 1.79
CA LEU A 158 1.02 -2.04 1.68
C LEU A 158 2.20 -1.47 2.49
N ARG A 159 2.39 -1.98 3.70
CA ARG A 159 3.54 -1.64 4.56
C ARG A 159 4.86 -1.93 3.85
N THR A 160 5.03 -3.14 3.31
CA THR A 160 6.27 -3.53 2.61
C THR A 160 6.56 -2.60 1.43
N GLN A 161 5.54 -2.24 0.65
CA GLN A 161 5.70 -1.29 -0.46
C GLN A 161 6.08 0.12 0.01
N ALA A 162 5.42 0.61 1.07
CA ALA A 162 5.70 1.93 1.63
C ALA A 162 7.11 2.02 2.26
N GLU A 163 7.54 0.98 2.99
CA GLU A 163 8.88 0.90 3.60
C GLU A 163 10.03 0.94 2.56
N ARG A 164 9.77 0.58 1.31
CA ARG A 164 10.73 0.72 0.21
C ARG A 164 10.88 2.16 -0.27
N ILE A 165 9.84 2.98 -0.12
CA ILE A 165 9.88 4.39 -0.47
C ILE A 165 10.72 5.17 0.54
N ASP A 166 10.46 4.93 1.84
CA ASP A 166 11.18 5.62 2.90
C ASP A 166 11.40 4.69 4.11
N TYR A 167 12.66 4.57 4.53
CA TYR A 167 13.07 3.69 5.62
C TYR A 167 12.47 4.10 6.97
N ARG A 168 12.09 5.38 7.19
CA ARG A 168 11.46 5.86 8.43
C ARG A 168 10.17 5.10 8.74
N LEU A 169 9.46 4.66 7.72
CA LEU A 169 8.23 3.87 7.85
C LEU A 169 8.46 2.49 8.49
N THR A 170 9.69 1.96 8.45
CA THR A 170 10.02 0.67 9.08
C THR A 170 9.97 0.74 10.61
N TYR A 171 10.23 1.92 11.19
CA TYR A 171 10.30 2.11 12.64
C TYR A 171 8.94 2.32 13.30
N VAL A 172 7.91 2.64 12.54
CA VAL A 172 6.56 2.85 13.08
C VAL A 172 6.00 1.59 13.75
N TRP A 173 6.29 0.42 13.19
CA TRP A 173 5.83 -0.85 13.73
C TRP A 173 7.01 -1.67 14.24
N PRO A 174 7.32 -1.62 15.55
CA PRO A 174 8.41 -2.39 16.13
C PRO A 174 8.28 -3.89 15.85
N ARG A 175 9.40 -4.53 15.54
CA ARG A 175 9.45 -5.97 15.20
C ARG A 175 10.26 -6.80 16.17
N ASP A 176 10.87 -6.15 17.17
CA ASP A 176 11.86 -6.76 18.05
C ASP A 176 11.24 -7.75 19.02
N ASN A 177 10.02 -7.48 19.47
CA ASN A 177 9.36 -8.35 20.41
C ASN A 177 8.09 -9.01 19.83
N ARG A 178 7.70 -10.14 20.45
CA ARG A 178 6.54 -10.92 20.00
C ARG A 178 5.22 -10.17 20.21
N LYS A 179 5.13 -9.33 21.25
CA LYS A 179 3.90 -8.61 21.60
C LYS A 179 3.54 -7.60 20.50
N ASP A 180 4.48 -6.77 20.09
CA ASP A 180 4.23 -5.72 19.08
C ASP A 180 3.86 -6.33 17.72
N ARG A 181 4.56 -7.41 17.34
CA ARG A 181 4.18 -8.17 16.14
C ARG A 181 2.76 -8.70 16.22
N ALA A 182 2.36 -9.26 17.35
CA ALA A 182 1.00 -9.78 17.56
C ALA A 182 -0.07 -8.68 17.50
N GLN A 183 0.23 -7.48 18.00
CA GLN A 183 -0.69 -6.34 17.93
C GLN A 183 -0.89 -5.87 16.49
N PHE A 184 0.17 -5.77 15.70
CA PHE A 184 0.04 -5.44 14.27
C PHE A 184 -0.75 -6.53 13.51
N GLU A 185 -0.56 -7.82 13.83
CA GLU A 185 -1.38 -8.89 13.25
C GLU A 185 -2.87 -8.73 13.59
N LYS A 186 -3.21 -8.33 14.82
CA LYS A 186 -4.61 -8.02 15.20
C LYS A 186 -5.19 -6.87 14.37
N LEU A 187 -4.40 -5.83 14.08
CA LEU A 187 -4.83 -4.74 13.21
C LEU A 187 -5.08 -5.24 11.77
N LYS A 188 -4.19 -6.07 11.22
CA LYS A 188 -4.37 -6.67 9.89
C LYS A 188 -5.65 -7.49 9.82
N GLU A 189 -5.89 -8.32 10.83
CA GLU A 189 -7.06 -9.18 10.92
C GLU A 189 -8.38 -8.41 11.11
N ALA A 190 -8.32 -7.17 11.65
CA ALA A 190 -9.51 -6.37 11.94
C ALA A 190 -10.36 -6.09 10.70
N TYR A 191 -9.77 -6.00 9.51
CA TYR A 191 -10.49 -5.81 8.25
C TYR A 191 -11.63 -6.81 8.06
N VAL A 192 -11.38 -8.07 8.35
CA VAL A 192 -12.37 -9.15 8.23
C VAL A 192 -12.95 -9.52 9.59
N LYS A 193 -12.07 -9.82 10.56
CA LYS A 193 -12.51 -10.45 11.82
C LYS A 193 -13.29 -9.51 12.73
N ALA A 194 -12.98 -8.21 12.76
CA ALA A 194 -13.73 -7.27 13.59
C ALA A 194 -15.19 -7.15 13.15
N ARG A 195 -15.47 -7.30 11.86
CA ARG A 195 -16.82 -7.22 11.29
C ARG A 195 -17.61 -8.52 11.37
N TYR A 196 -16.97 -9.65 11.12
CA TYR A 196 -17.66 -10.92 10.87
C TYR A 196 -17.41 -12.00 11.93
N SER A 197 -16.36 -11.88 12.75
CA SER A 197 -16.02 -12.90 13.73
C SER A 197 -16.49 -12.53 15.13
N LYS A 198 -17.32 -13.39 15.73
CA LYS A 198 -17.67 -13.31 17.14
C LYS A 198 -16.48 -13.60 18.08
N HIS A 199 -15.41 -14.20 17.57
CA HIS A 199 -14.22 -14.59 18.33
C HIS A 199 -13.10 -13.54 18.30
N TYR A 200 -13.20 -12.49 17.46
CA TYR A 200 -12.23 -11.41 17.47
C TYR A 200 -12.25 -10.70 18.83
N ARG A 201 -11.09 -10.63 19.46
CA ARG A 201 -10.89 -9.98 20.77
C ARG A 201 -9.70 -9.03 20.67
N ILE A 202 -9.93 -7.83 21.14
CA ILE A 202 -8.91 -6.80 21.28
C ILE A 202 -9.18 -6.04 22.59
N SER A 203 -8.14 -5.81 23.39
CA SER A 203 -8.27 -5.08 24.64
C SER A 203 -8.22 -3.56 24.42
N LYS A 204 -8.57 -2.79 25.44
CA LYS A 204 -8.47 -1.33 25.41
C LYS A 204 -7.01 -0.89 25.27
N GLU A 205 -6.11 -1.53 25.99
CA GLU A 205 -4.68 -1.25 25.97
C GLU A 205 -4.07 -1.52 24.60
N GLU A 206 -4.49 -2.61 23.93
CA GLU A 206 -4.07 -2.93 22.57
C GLU A 206 -4.58 -1.90 21.56
N LEU A 207 -5.84 -1.46 21.70
CA LEU A 207 -6.40 -0.41 20.86
C LEU A 207 -5.69 0.93 21.05
N GLU A 208 -5.40 1.29 22.29
CA GLU A 208 -4.68 2.53 22.60
C GLU A 208 -3.29 2.52 21.96
N TRP A 209 -2.56 1.43 22.12
CA TRP A 209 -1.27 1.27 21.47
C TRP A 209 -1.37 1.34 19.95
N LEU A 210 -2.35 0.64 19.34
CA LEU A 210 -2.57 0.71 17.89
C LEU A 210 -2.91 2.12 17.44
N GLY A 211 -3.73 2.85 18.19
CA GLY A 211 -4.07 4.24 17.92
C GLY A 211 -2.83 5.15 17.92
N GLN A 212 -1.92 4.96 18.87
CA GLN A 212 -0.64 5.67 18.94
C GLN A 212 0.26 5.35 17.74
N GLN A 213 0.35 4.07 17.35
CA GLN A 213 1.16 3.67 16.19
C GLN A 213 0.58 4.21 14.87
N VAL A 214 -0.75 4.22 14.70
CA VAL A 214 -1.39 4.82 13.52
C VAL A 214 -1.18 6.33 13.48
N GLU A 215 -1.20 7.02 14.62
CA GLU A 215 -0.87 8.44 14.71
C GLU A 215 0.59 8.71 14.32
N GLU A 216 1.52 7.90 14.83
CA GLU A 216 2.94 8.00 14.45
C GLU A 216 3.13 7.71 12.95
N LEU A 217 2.42 6.71 12.40
CA LEU A 217 2.40 6.47 10.95
C LEU A 217 1.94 7.72 10.20
N GLY A 218 0.87 8.38 10.68
CA GLY A 218 0.37 9.62 10.10
C GLY A 218 1.41 10.73 10.09
N ARG A 219 2.15 10.90 11.19
CA ARG A 219 3.24 11.88 11.30
C ARG A 219 4.35 11.60 10.27
N VAL A 220 4.84 10.37 10.20
CA VAL A 220 5.90 9.98 9.26
C VAL A 220 5.44 10.10 7.81
N VAL A 221 4.21 9.68 7.49
CA VAL A 221 3.63 9.82 6.14
C VAL A 221 3.55 11.30 5.75
N HIS A 222 3.14 12.18 6.67
CA HIS A 222 3.10 13.62 6.41
C HIS A 222 4.48 14.16 6.05
N GLU A 223 5.49 13.82 6.84
CA GLU A 223 6.87 14.26 6.59
C GLU A 223 7.39 13.78 5.22
N VAL A 224 7.26 12.49 4.95
CA VAL A 224 7.72 11.90 3.67
C VAL A 224 7.01 12.53 2.47
N CYS A 225 5.69 12.71 2.57
CA CYS A 225 4.92 13.33 1.49
C CYS A 225 5.26 14.81 1.31
N SER A 226 5.42 15.57 2.40
CA SER A 226 5.81 16.99 2.33
C SER A 226 7.17 17.17 1.68
N GLU A 227 8.17 16.40 2.07
CA GLU A 227 9.51 16.41 1.45
C GLU A 227 9.43 16.06 -0.06
N ARG A 228 8.58 15.10 -0.43
CA ARG A 228 8.35 14.75 -1.83
C ARG A 228 7.74 15.90 -2.62
N LEU A 229 6.71 16.56 -2.07
CA LEU A 229 6.06 17.72 -2.69
C LEU A 229 7.03 18.91 -2.84
N GLU A 230 7.83 19.20 -1.81
CA GLU A 230 8.86 20.24 -1.88
C GLU A 230 9.90 19.97 -2.97
N LYS A 231 10.34 18.70 -3.09
CA LYS A 231 11.27 18.29 -4.15
C LYS A 231 10.65 18.51 -5.53
N LEU A 232 9.41 18.06 -5.75
CA LEU A 232 8.71 18.24 -7.02
C LEU A 232 8.48 19.72 -7.33
N ALA A 233 8.18 20.56 -6.32
CA ALA A 233 8.05 22.00 -6.49
C ALA A 233 9.39 22.66 -6.90
N GLY A 234 10.50 22.18 -6.34
CA GLY A 234 11.84 22.60 -6.76
C GLY A 234 12.14 22.23 -8.21
N GLU A 235 11.83 21.00 -8.61
CA GLU A 235 12.01 20.49 -9.97
C GLU A 235 11.15 21.27 -10.98
N ALA A 236 9.88 21.57 -10.64
CA ALA A 236 8.98 22.36 -11.49
C ALA A 236 9.46 23.80 -11.69
N ARG A 237 10.00 24.43 -10.65
CA ARG A 237 10.62 25.77 -10.76
C ARG A 237 11.89 25.78 -11.60
N ALA A 238 12.71 24.74 -11.50
CA ALA A 238 13.97 24.63 -12.24
C ALA A 238 13.75 24.29 -13.73
N ARG A 239 12.66 23.62 -14.07
CA ARG A 239 12.33 23.18 -15.44
C ARG A 239 10.85 23.45 -15.74
N PRO A 240 10.45 24.73 -15.91
CA PRO A 240 9.08 25.03 -16.28
C PRO A 240 8.74 24.37 -17.62
N ASP A 241 7.50 23.92 -17.74
CA ASP A 241 7.02 23.31 -18.97
C ASP A 241 7.23 24.28 -20.13
N LYS A 242 7.90 23.81 -21.18
CA LYS A 242 8.00 24.62 -22.40
C LYS A 242 6.61 24.77 -22.98
N GLN A 243 6.15 26.03 -23.10
CA GLN A 243 4.92 26.38 -23.79
C GLN A 243 4.93 25.92 -25.24
#